data_8327eec3e145d221570cb5e44fecbbe9
#
_entry.id   8327eec3e145d221570cb5e44fecbbe9
#
_cell.length_a   1.000
_cell.length_b   1.000
_cell.length_c   1.000
_cell.angle_alpha   90.00
_cell.angle_beta   90.00
_cell.angle_gamma   90.00
#
_symmetry.space_group_name_H-M   'P 1'
#
loop_
_entity.id
_entity.type
_entity.pdbx_description
1 polymer ?
#
loop_
_entity_poly.entity_id
_entity_poly.type
_entity_poly.pdbx_seq_one_letter_code
_entity_poly.pdbx_strand_id
1 'polypeptide(L)'
;MFELSEIEELANQVNLSSLYEIAKNSAQIGNEILKINYNKIQKISSKGRKGDLVTNVDLEVENKIKEYLLEETPNISINAEESGKLNKSSDLTWCIDPLDGTTNYSHGYPFFGTSIGLVYKNKPIIGAISVPYLNELYSACIGLGSFCNDSELKVSNPSNLSDSLLVTGFSYDRFETEDNNYAEFCYLTHKTRGVRRGGAAAVDL
;
A
#
# COMPACT_ATOMS: atom_id res chain seq x y z
N MET A 1 -15.46 9.79 -6.77
CA MET A 1 -15.46 8.92 -7.98
C MET A 1 -15.11 9.80 -9.16
N PHE A 2 -14.36 9.31 -10.13
CA PHE A 2 -14.12 10.03 -11.38
C PHE A 2 -15.35 9.93 -12.27
N GLU A 3 -15.65 11.01 -13.00
CA GLU A 3 -16.60 10.98 -14.10
C GLU A 3 -15.92 10.39 -15.36
N LEU A 4 -16.65 9.77 -16.27
CA LEU A 4 -16.08 9.18 -17.50
C LEU A 4 -15.29 10.22 -18.31
N SER A 5 -15.78 11.45 -18.38
CA SER A 5 -15.11 12.56 -19.04
C SER A 5 -13.75 12.93 -18.42
N GLU A 6 -13.63 12.84 -17.09
CA GLU A 6 -12.36 13.09 -16.37
C GLU A 6 -11.32 11.99 -16.69
N ILE A 7 -11.78 10.74 -16.85
CA ILE A 7 -10.90 9.61 -17.20
C ILE A 7 -10.40 9.73 -18.64
N GLU A 8 -11.29 10.11 -19.57
CA GLU A 8 -10.92 10.34 -20.97
C GLU A 8 -9.95 11.51 -21.11
N GLU A 9 -10.18 12.61 -20.39
CA GLU A 9 -9.26 13.75 -20.36
C GLU A 9 -7.88 13.33 -19.84
N LEU A 10 -7.83 12.58 -18.74
CA LEU A 10 -6.58 12.09 -18.17
C LEU A 10 -5.84 11.15 -19.13
N ALA A 11 -6.56 10.21 -19.76
CA ALA A 11 -5.98 9.26 -20.72
C ALA A 11 -5.40 9.96 -21.98
N ASN A 12 -5.93 11.13 -22.33
CA ASN A 12 -5.40 11.97 -23.41
C ASN A 12 -4.14 12.77 -23.00
N GLN A 13 -3.97 13.01 -21.69
CA GLN A 13 -2.83 13.80 -21.17
C GLN A 13 -1.63 12.93 -20.79
N VAL A 14 -1.84 11.67 -20.39
CA VAL A 14 -0.80 10.78 -19.90
C VAL A 14 -1.00 9.35 -20.41
N ASN A 15 0.10 8.63 -20.61
CA ASN A 15 0.06 7.22 -20.96
C ASN A 15 -0.18 6.36 -19.70
N LEU A 16 -1.46 6.11 -19.35
CA LEU A 16 -1.86 5.33 -18.18
C LEU A 16 -1.26 3.92 -18.19
N SER A 17 -1.17 3.27 -19.35
CA SER A 17 -0.59 1.92 -19.44
C SER A 17 0.90 1.91 -19.08
N SER A 18 1.67 2.90 -19.51
CA SER A 18 3.08 3.03 -19.14
C SER A 18 3.24 3.30 -17.65
N LEU A 19 2.45 4.22 -17.07
CA LEU A 19 2.48 4.54 -15.65
C LEU A 19 2.05 3.36 -14.79
N TYR A 20 1.14 2.54 -15.27
CA TYR A 20 0.70 1.32 -14.61
C TYR A 20 1.84 0.28 -14.53
N GLU A 21 2.59 0.06 -15.61
CA GLU A 21 3.76 -0.82 -15.58
C GLU A 21 4.87 -0.26 -14.67
N ILE A 22 5.09 1.05 -14.66
CA ILE A 22 6.04 1.69 -13.74
C ILE A 22 5.64 1.46 -12.28
N ALA A 23 4.35 1.55 -11.93
CA ALA A 23 3.87 1.24 -10.57
C ALA A 23 4.14 -0.20 -10.17
N LYS A 24 3.84 -1.16 -11.05
CA LYS A 24 4.10 -2.59 -10.84
C LYS A 24 5.58 -2.88 -10.65
N ASN A 25 6.44 -2.33 -11.50
CA ASN A 25 7.89 -2.48 -11.42
C ASN A 25 8.43 -1.88 -10.11
N SER A 26 7.93 -0.70 -9.70
CA SER A 26 8.29 -0.08 -8.42
C SER A 26 7.96 -0.98 -7.23
N ALA A 27 6.76 -1.60 -7.20
CA ALA A 27 6.37 -2.54 -6.16
C ALA A 27 7.25 -3.81 -6.18
N GLN A 28 7.67 -4.29 -7.35
CA GLN A 28 8.57 -5.44 -7.49
C GLN A 28 10.00 -5.14 -6.99
N ILE A 29 10.51 -3.93 -7.18
CA ILE A 29 11.80 -3.51 -6.58
C ILE A 29 11.74 -3.66 -5.06
N GLY A 30 10.66 -3.19 -4.41
CA GLY A 30 10.46 -3.38 -2.98
C GLY A 30 10.40 -4.86 -2.59
N ASN A 31 9.62 -5.65 -3.33
CA ASN A 31 9.49 -7.10 -3.12
C ASN A 31 10.85 -7.83 -3.06
N GLU A 32 11.74 -7.54 -3.99
CA GLU A 32 13.05 -8.16 -4.07
C GLU A 32 13.92 -7.81 -2.87
N ILE A 33 13.98 -6.53 -2.51
CA ILE A 33 14.79 -6.05 -1.38
C ILE A 33 14.25 -6.61 -0.06
N LEU A 34 12.92 -6.61 0.13
CA LEU A 34 12.27 -7.15 1.31
C LEU A 34 12.55 -8.66 1.46
N LYS A 35 12.45 -9.45 0.39
CA LYS A 35 12.78 -10.89 0.40
C LYS A 35 14.24 -11.15 0.78
N ILE A 36 15.16 -10.42 0.19
CA ILE A 36 16.60 -10.59 0.44
C ILE A 36 16.94 -10.29 1.91
N ASN A 37 16.31 -9.32 2.52
CA ASN A 37 16.62 -8.84 3.86
C ASN A 37 15.76 -9.47 4.98
N TYR A 38 14.75 -10.24 4.63
CA TYR A 38 13.85 -10.86 5.61
C TYR A 38 14.59 -11.82 6.55
N ASN A 39 14.21 -11.77 7.84
CA ASN A 39 14.85 -12.53 8.91
C ASN A 39 16.37 -12.25 9.11
N LYS A 40 16.92 -11.21 8.48
CA LYS A 40 18.24 -10.71 8.83
C LYS A 40 18.13 -9.72 9.98
N ILE A 41 19.24 -9.51 10.70
CA ILE A 41 19.30 -8.51 11.78
C ILE A 41 19.08 -7.12 11.19
N GLN A 42 18.03 -6.45 11.65
CA GLN A 42 17.67 -5.11 11.22
C GLN A 42 18.10 -4.08 12.27
N LYS A 43 18.49 -2.90 11.80
CA LYS A 43 18.58 -1.71 12.65
C LYS A 43 17.19 -1.11 12.76
N ILE A 44 16.58 -1.22 13.93
CA ILE A 44 15.22 -0.75 14.19
C ILE A 44 15.31 0.57 14.96
N SER A 45 14.56 1.56 14.52
CA SER A 45 14.38 2.85 15.19
C SER A 45 12.88 3.14 15.37
N SER A 46 12.54 3.93 16.38
CA SER A 46 11.16 4.41 16.58
C SER A 46 10.96 5.74 15.88
N LYS A 47 9.83 5.92 15.21
CA LYS A 47 9.38 7.19 14.61
C LYS A 47 8.80 8.17 15.65
N GLY A 48 9.01 7.93 16.96
CA GLY A 48 8.59 8.80 18.05
C GLY A 48 7.29 8.41 18.74
N ARG A 49 6.52 7.45 18.19
CA ARG A 49 5.35 6.84 18.84
C ARG A 49 5.62 5.40 19.18
N LYS A 50 5.01 4.91 20.27
CA LYS A 50 5.14 3.50 20.68
C LYS A 50 4.56 2.58 19.61
N GLY A 51 5.41 1.70 19.05
CA GLY A 51 5.02 0.73 18.02
C GLY A 51 5.11 1.24 16.59
N ASP A 52 5.45 2.51 16.39
CA ASP A 52 5.73 3.08 15.07
C ASP A 52 7.22 2.95 14.79
N LEU A 53 7.58 2.00 13.94
CA LEU A 53 8.94 1.56 13.70
C LEU A 53 9.39 1.89 12.28
N VAL A 54 10.69 2.10 12.13
CA VAL A 54 11.39 2.15 10.84
C VAL A 54 12.63 1.30 10.92
N THR A 55 12.93 0.56 9.86
CA THR A 55 14.15 -0.21 9.73
C THR A 55 15.07 0.38 8.65
N ASN A 56 16.32 -0.06 8.63
CA ASN A 56 17.23 0.30 7.54
C ASN A 56 16.73 -0.21 6.17
N VAL A 57 15.86 -1.23 6.17
CA VAL A 57 15.32 -1.83 4.94
C VAL A 57 14.22 -0.94 4.35
N ASP A 58 13.37 -0.29 5.19
CA ASP A 58 12.39 0.71 4.72
C ASP A 58 13.11 1.80 3.91
N LEU A 59 14.19 2.35 4.48
CA LEU A 59 14.98 3.40 3.81
C LEU A 59 15.66 2.92 2.52
N GLU A 60 16.15 1.68 2.49
CA GLU A 60 16.78 1.10 1.31
C GLU A 60 15.74 0.93 0.18
N VAL A 61 14.57 0.35 0.51
CA VAL A 61 13.46 0.16 -0.44
C VAL A 61 12.99 1.50 -0.97
N GLU A 62 12.70 2.46 -0.09
CA GLU A 62 12.24 3.78 -0.50
C GLU A 62 13.22 4.47 -1.45
N ASN A 63 14.51 4.46 -1.12
CA ASN A 63 15.52 5.09 -1.97
C ASN A 63 15.58 4.44 -3.36
N LYS A 64 15.54 3.11 -3.45
CA LYS A 64 15.58 2.41 -4.73
C LYS A 64 14.34 2.67 -5.59
N ILE A 65 13.17 2.69 -4.98
CA ILE A 65 11.92 3.03 -5.68
C ILE A 65 11.97 4.48 -6.16
N LYS A 66 12.43 5.42 -5.34
CA LYS A 66 12.56 6.83 -5.73
C LYS A 66 13.55 7.04 -6.88
N GLU A 67 14.71 6.36 -6.84
CA GLU A 67 15.68 6.39 -7.95
C GLU A 67 14.99 5.97 -9.26
N TYR A 68 14.31 4.84 -9.27
CA TYR A 68 13.58 4.31 -10.43
C TYR A 68 12.48 5.25 -10.90
N LEU A 69 11.63 5.75 -10.00
CA LEU A 69 10.55 6.68 -10.37
C LEU A 69 11.06 8.01 -10.92
N LEU A 70 12.18 8.52 -10.41
CA LEU A 70 12.77 9.76 -10.92
C LEU A 70 13.43 9.57 -12.28
N GLU A 71 13.94 8.37 -12.59
CA GLU A 71 14.45 8.04 -13.92
C GLU A 71 13.32 7.94 -14.95
N GLU A 72 12.27 7.16 -14.62
CA GLU A 72 11.15 6.90 -15.52
C GLU A 72 10.17 8.09 -15.66
N THR A 73 9.98 8.86 -14.59
CA THR A 73 8.99 9.94 -14.50
C THR A 73 9.53 11.19 -13.81
N PRO A 74 10.57 11.87 -14.34
CA PRO A 74 11.30 12.94 -13.66
C PRO A 74 10.45 14.17 -13.28
N ASN A 75 9.30 14.32 -13.94
CA ASN A 75 8.40 15.47 -13.76
C ASN A 75 7.22 15.19 -12.81
N ILE A 76 7.05 13.95 -12.32
CA ILE A 76 5.98 13.60 -11.39
C ILE A 76 6.46 13.80 -9.95
N SER A 77 5.60 14.38 -9.10
CA SER A 77 5.86 14.55 -7.68
C SER A 77 5.92 13.21 -6.96
N ILE A 78 6.65 13.16 -5.84
CA ILE A 78 6.72 11.96 -4.99
C ILE A 78 6.32 12.35 -3.56
N ASN A 79 5.48 11.55 -2.93
CA ASN A 79 5.16 11.59 -1.51
C ASN A 79 5.51 10.22 -0.92
N ALA A 80 6.63 10.15 -0.23
CA ALA A 80 7.15 8.92 0.35
C ALA A 80 7.01 8.95 1.88
N GLU A 81 6.83 7.79 2.49
CA GLU A 81 6.56 7.68 3.92
C GLU A 81 7.73 8.18 4.76
N GLU A 82 8.96 7.77 4.43
CA GLU A 82 10.13 8.02 5.26
C GLU A 82 10.78 9.37 4.97
N SER A 83 10.90 9.76 3.71
CA SER A 83 11.57 11.01 3.30
C SER A 83 10.62 12.18 3.01
N GLY A 84 9.31 11.93 3.03
CA GLY A 84 8.30 12.95 2.80
C GLY A 84 8.16 13.36 1.33
N LYS A 85 7.87 14.64 1.09
CA LYS A 85 7.45 15.14 -0.22
C LYS A 85 8.60 15.69 -1.06
N LEU A 86 8.67 15.25 -2.33
CA LEU A 86 9.43 15.85 -3.39
C LEU A 86 8.46 16.46 -4.41
N ASN A 87 8.26 17.76 -4.35
CA ASN A 87 7.30 18.44 -5.21
C ASN A 87 7.89 18.76 -6.58
N LYS A 88 7.10 18.52 -7.63
CA LYS A 88 7.32 18.92 -9.00
C LYS A 88 6.11 19.73 -9.49
N SER A 89 6.25 20.36 -10.64
CA SER A 89 5.15 21.09 -11.28
C SER A 89 4.23 20.11 -12.03
N SER A 90 3.52 19.26 -11.29
CA SER A 90 2.66 18.20 -11.82
C SER A 90 1.42 18.00 -10.95
N ASP A 91 0.28 17.76 -11.57
CA ASP A 91 -0.95 17.34 -10.90
C ASP A 91 -0.90 15.86 -10.49
N LEU A 92 0.12 15.11 -10.96
CA LEU A 92 0.39 13.73 -10.58
C LEU A 92 1.36 13.65 -9.41
N THR A 93 1.11 12.69 -8.51
CA THR A 93 1.99 12.41 -7.37
C THR A 93 2.06 10.90 -7.12
N TRP A 94 3.27 10.35 -7.13
CA TRP A 94 3.54 9.02 -6.62
C TRP A 94 3.46 9.01 -5.09
N CYS A 95 2.74 8.05 -4.54
CA CYS A 95 2.68 7.76 -3.10
C CYS A 95 3.42 6.45 -2.86
N ILE A 96 4.38 6.44 -1.93
CA ILE A 96 5.24 5.29 -1.65
C ILE A 96 5.13 4.96 -0.17
N ASP A 97 4.75 3.71 0.13
CA ASP A 97 4.98 3.05 1.41
C ASP A 97 5.94 1.89 1.12
N PRO A 98 7.21 2.01 1.54
CA PRO A 98 8.24 1.03 1.21
C PRO A 98 8.04 -0.31 1.89
N LEU A 99 7.47 -0.31 3.10
CA LEU A 99 7.26 -1.51 3.92
C LEU A 99 6.01 -1.35 4.81
N ASP A 100 4.83 -1.52 4.22
CA ASP A 100 3.63 -1.69 5.02
C ASP A 100 3.71 -2.96 5.87
N GLY A 101 3.54 -2.81 7.17
CA GLY A 101 3.74 -3.88 8.14
C GLY A 101 5.16 -3.98 8.70
N THR A 102 5.86 -2.86 8.93
CA THR A 102 7.21 -2.80 9.52
C THR A 102 7.32 -3.56 10.83
N THR A 103 6.29 -3.49 11.69
CA THR A 103 6.24 -4.30 12.92
C THR A 103 6.25 -5.79 12.63
N ASN A 104 5.45 -6.25 11.67
CA ASN A 104 5.40 -7.66 11.26
C ASN A 104 6.76 -8.11 10.73
N TYR A 105 7.32 -7.33 9.83
CA TYR A 105 8.62 -7.59 9.23
C TYR A 105 9.73 -7.74 10.28
N SER A 106 9.80 -6.79 11.22
CA SER A 106 10.81 -6.76 12.28
C SER A 106 10.72 -7.93 13.28
N HIS A 107 9.53 -8.54 13.38
CA HIS A 107 9.27 -9.70 14.23
C HIS A 107 9.24 -11.05 13.46
N GLY A 108 9.57 -11.05 12.18
CA GLY A 108 9.57 -12.27 11.37
C GLY A 108 8.15 -12.80 11.07
N TYR A 109 7.11 -11.95 11.17
CA TYR A 109 5.75 -12.31 10.78
C TYR A 109 5.55 -12.02 9.28
N PRO A 110 5.25 -13.05 8.44
CA PRO A 110 5.32 -12.94 6.98
C PRO A 110 4.07 -12.29 6.36
N PHE A 111 3.62 -11.17 6.90
CA PHE A 111 2.46 -10.41 6.41
C PHE A 111 2.84 -8.94 6.34
N PHE A 112 3.37 -8.56 5.19
CA PHE A 112 3.86 -7.22 4.87
C PHE A 112 3.98 -7.05 3.36
N GLY A 113 4.09 -5.82 2.89
CA GLY A 113 4.20 -5.53 1.47
C GLY A 113 4.82 -4.17 1.18
N THR A 114 5.03 -3.90 -0.11
CA THR A 114 5.36 -2.57 -0.64
C THR A 114 4.14 -2.03 -1.36
N SER A 115 3.73 -0.81 -1.05
CA SER A 115 2.58 -0.16 -1.66
C SER A 115 2.97 1.07 -2.46
N ILE A 116 2.56 1.11 -3.73
CA ILE A 116 2.78 2.20 -4.67
C ILE A 116 1.44 2.71 -5.18
N GLY A 117 1.20 4.00 -5.05
CA GLY A 117 0.00 4.64 -5.59
C GLY A 117 0.37 5.79 -6.52
N LEU A 118 -0.43 6.03 -7.55
CA LEU A 118 -0.39 7.26 -8.32
C LEU A 118 -1.71 7.99 -8.14
N VAL A 119 -1.64 9.25 -7.74
CA VAL A 119 -2.79 10.13 -7.59
C VAL A 119 -2.74 11.28 -8.61
N TYR A 120 -3.89 11.65 -9.12
CA TYR A 120 -4.12 12.82 -9.96
C TYR A 120 -5.05 13.79 -9.24
N LYS A 121 -4.60 15.01 -8.96
CA LYS A 121 -5.37 16.01 -8.20
C LYS A 121 -5.98 15.42 -6.91
N ASN A 122 -5.17 14.65 -6.15
CA ASN A 122 -5.56 13.94 -4.91
C ASN A 122 -6.61 12.82 -5.08
N LYS A 123 -6.89 12.36 -6.30
CA LYS A 123 -7.74 11.18 -6.56
C LYS A 123 -6.84 10.01 -6.99
N PRO A 124 -6.94 8.81 -6.40
CA PRO A 124 -6.12 7.66 -6.81
C PRO A 124 -6.52 7.16 -8.21
N ILE A 125 -5.53 6.89 -9.04
CA ILE A 125 -5.73 6.43 -10.42
C ILE A 125 -5.02 5.12 -10.73
N ILE A 126 -3.90 4.83 -10.07
CA ILE A 126 -3.14 3.60 -10.21
C ILE A 126 -2.73 3.15 -8.79
N GLY A 127 -2.74 1.85 -8.55
CA GLY A 127 -2.19 1.22 -7.36
C GLY A 127 -1.46 -0.07 -7.71
N ALA A 128 -0.37 -0.35 -7.01
CA ALA A 128 0.33 -1.62 -7.06
C ALA A 128 0.84 -1.99 -5.66
N ILE A 129 0.54 -3.20 -5.20
CA ILE A 129 0.95 -3.72 -3.90
C ILE A 129 1.61 -5.07 -4.11
N SER A 130 2.86 -5.18 -3.71
CA SER A 130 3.59 -6.45 -3.75
C SER A 130 3.61 -7.08 -2.37
N VAL A 131 3.21 -8.35 -2.29
CA VAL A 131 3.18 -9.15 -1.05
C VAL A 131 4.18 -10.29 -1.16
N PRO A 132 5.42 -10.12 -0.66
CA PRO A 132 6.54 -11.02 -0.93
C PRO A 132 6.28 -12.48 -0.62
N TYR A 133 5.70 -12.78 0.53
CA TYR A 133 5.52 -14.14 1.00
C TYR A 133 4.38 -14.90 0.34
N LEU A 134 3.40 -14.20 -0.18
CA LEU A 134 2.30 -14.79 -0.96
C LEU A 134 2.68 -14.95 -2.43
N ASN A 135 3.78 -14.33 -2.89
CA ASN A 135 4.14 -14.19 -4.30
C ASN A 135 3.01 -13.54 -5.12
N GLU A 136 2.37 -12.55 -4.53
CA GLU A 136 1.23 -11.84 -5.12
C GLU A 136 1.62 -10.39 -5.40
N LEU A 137 1.23 -9.92 -6.58
CA LEU A 137 1.27 -8.52 -7.00
C LEU A 137 -0.16 -8.11 -7.31
N TYR A 138 -0.74 -7.35 -6.39
CA TYR A 138 -2.03 -6.71 -6.60
C TYR A 138 -1.81 -5.41 -7.37
N SER A 139 -2.65 -5.15 -8.35
CA SER A 139 -2.53 -3.93 -9.14
C SER A 139 -3.88 -3.50 -9.70
N ALA A 140 -4.07 -2.18 -9.81
CA ALA A 140 -5.26 -1.60 -10.39
C ALA A 140 -4.92 -0.33 -11.15
N CYS A 141 -5.64 -0.09 -12.23
CA CYS A 141 -5.59 1.16 -12.97
C CYS A 141 -7.00 1.55 -13.37
N ILE A 142 -7.31 2.84 -13.23
CA ILE A 142 -8.60 3.37 -13.65
C ILE A 142 -8.85 3.05 -15.13
N GLY A 143 -10.02 2.50 -15.44
CA GLY A 143 -10.39 2.08 -16.80
C GLY A 143 -9.83 0.74 -17.26
N LEU A 144 -8.85 0.13 -16.55
CA LEU A 144 -8.28 -1.18 -16.88
C LEU A 144 -8.79 -2.31 -15.97
N GLY A 145 -9.19 -1.98 -14.73
CA GLY A 145 -9.63 -2.98 -13.74
C GLY A 145 -8.60 -3.24 -12.65
N SER A 146 -8.82 -4.32 -11.89
CA SER A 146 -7.99 -4.76 -10.77
C SER A 146 -7.53 -6.19 -10.98
N PHE A 147 -6.29 -6.49 -10.63
CA PHE A 147 -5.65 -7.77 -10.89
C PHE A 147 -4.83 -8.23 -9.67
N CYS A 148 -4.76 -9.56 -9.49
CA CYS A 148 -3.74 -10.21 -8.69
C CYS A 148 -2.87 -11.04 -9.65
N ASN A 149 -1.60 -10.69 -9.77
CA ASN A 149 -0.74 -11.18 -10.83
C ASN A 149 -1.43 -10.90 -12.20
N ASP A 150 -1.75 -11.94 -12.98
CA ASP A 150 -2.42 -11.80 -14.28
C ASP A 150 -3.93 -12.12 -14.22
N SER A 151 -4.48 -12.36 -13.02
CA SER A 151 -5.88 -12.74 -12.83
C SER A 151 -6.73 -11.54 -12.44
N GLU A 152 -7.80 -11.27 -13.19
CA GLU A 152 -8.76 -10.20 -12.86
C GLU A 152 -9.43 -10.47 -11.51
N LEU A 153 -9.48 -9.45 -10.67
CA LEU A 153 -10.13 -9.49 -9.37
C LEU A 153 -11.57 -8.98 -9.46
N LYS A 154 -12.44 -9.65 -8.70
CA LYS A 154 -13.83 -9.23 -8.52
C LYS A 154 -14.15 -9.22 -7.03
N VAL A 155 -14.82 -8.17 -6.58
CA VAL A 155 -15.31 -8.09 -5.21
C VAL A 155 -16.33 -9.22 -4.93
N SER A 156 -16.25 -9.79 -3.73
CA SER A 156 -17.28 -10.70 -3.24
C SER A 156 -18.59 -9.93 -2.95
N ASN A 157 -19.71 -10.65 -2.99
CA ASN A 157 -21.03 -10.06 -2.72
C ASN A 157 -21.78 -10.92 -1.67
N PRO A 158 -21.35 -10.92 -0.40
CA PRO A 158 -22.04 -11.64 0.65
C PRO A 158 -23.42 -11.00 0.91
N SER A 159 -24.45 -11.86 1.04
CA SER A 159 -25.83 -11.40 1.27
C SER A 159 -26.08 -10.92 2.70
N ASN A 160 -25.30 -11.42 3.64
CA ASN A 160 -25.46 -11.10 5.06
C ASN A 160 -24.10 -10.83 5.71
N LEU A 161 -24.11 -10.01 6.75
CA LEU A 161 -22.90 -9.72 7.53
C LEU A 161 -22.31 -11.01 8.16
N SER A 162 -23.17 -11.95 8.57
CA SER A 162 -22.76 -13.27 9.11
C SER A 162 -21.95 -14.12 8.11
N ASP A 163 -22.01 -13.82 6.82
CA ASP A 163 -21.26 -14.53 5.79
C ASP A 163 -19.90 -13.88 5.46
N SER A 164 -19.61 -12.75 6.09
CA SER A 164 -18.44 -11.94 5.84
C SER A 164 -17.27 -12.32 6.75
N LEU A 165 -16.05 -12.29 6.19
CA LEU A 165 -14.81 -12.20 6.93
C LEU A 165 -14.37 -10.74 6.89
N LEU A 166 -14.18 -10.13 8.06
CA LEU A 166 -13.79 -8.73 8.15
C LEU A 166 -12.30 -8.59 8.47
N VAL A 167 -11.76 -7.43 8.12
CA VAL A 167 -10.43 -7.00 8.51
C VAL A 167 -10.53 -5.67 9.25
N THR A 168 -9.61 -5.42 10.18
CA THR A 168 -9.52 -4.16 10.93
C THR A 168 -8.08 -3.81 11.30
N GLY A 169 -7.85 -2.55 11.63
CA GLY A 169 -6.62 -2.03 12.21
C GLY A 169 -6.89 -1.28 13.52
N PHE A 170 -5.84 -1.09 14.30
CA PHE A 170 -5.86 -0.27 15.51
C PHE A 170 -4.83 0.83 15.36
N SER A 171 -5.24 2.08 15.63
CA SER A 171 -4.35 3.23 15.60
C SER A 171 -3.20 3.10 16.60
N TYR A 172 -2.08 3.77 16.34
CA TYR A 172 -0.95 3.80 17.28
C TYR A 172 -1.27 4.53 18.59
N ASP A 173 -2.25 5.46 18.57
CA ASP A 173 -2.75 6.20 19.74
C ASP A 173 -3.91 5.51 20.48
N ARG A 174 -4.23 4.26 20.14
CA ARG A 174 -5.31 3.46 20.73
C ARG A 174 -5.28 3.33 22.25
N PHE A 175 -4.16 3.65 22.88
CA PHE A 175 -4.00 3.66 24.33
C PHE A 175 -4.31 5.03 24.97
N GLU A 176 -4.48 6.05 24.12
CA GLU A 176 -4.62 7.46 24.51
C GLU A 176 -6.04 7.99 24.22
N THR A 177 -6.83 7.26 23.44
CA THR A 177 -8.18 7.64 23.02
C THR A 177 -9.20 6.54 23.29
N GLU A 178 -10.44 6.93 23.56
CA GLU A 178 -11.59 6.01 23.66
C GLU A 178 -12.07 5.55 22.28
N ASP A 179 -11.86 6.35 21.26
CA ASP A 179 -12.12 6.00 19.83
C ASP A 179 -10.93 5.16 19.29
N ASN A 180 -10.94 3.88 19.63
CA ASN A 180 -9.82 2.96 19.42
C ASN A 180 -10.19 1.65 18.71
N ASN A 181 -11.39 1.53 18.18
CA ASN A 181 -11.89 0.35 17.45
C ASN A 181 -12.08 -0.95 18.27
N TYR A 182 -11.80 -0.96 19.57
CA TYR A 182 -11.93 -2.22 20.34
C TYR A 182 -13.37 -2.67 20.53
N ALA A 183 -14.29 -1.73 20.76
CA ALA A 183 -15.71 -2.03 20.94
C ALA A 183 -16.32 -2.59 19.64
N GLU A 184 -16.00 -1.97 18.50
CA GLU A 184 -16.42 -2.39 17.17
C GLU A 184 -15.84 -3.76 16.81
N PHE A 185 -14.56 -3.99 17.09
CA PHE A 185 -13.90 -5.29 16.91
C PHE A 185 -14.61 -6.38 17.69
N CYS A 186 -14.86 -6.16 19.00
CA CYS A 186 -15.58 -7.13 19.83
C CYS A 186 -16.99 -7.38 19.30
N TYR A 187 -17.75 -6.34 19.01
CA TYR A 187 -19.12 -6.46 18.49
C TYR A 187 -19.18 -7.22 17.17
N LEU A 188 -18.33 -6.84 16.19
CA LEU A 188 -18.34 -7.43 14.86
C LEU A 188 -17.82 -8.88 14.83
N THR A 189 -16.94 -9.26 15.76
CA THR A 189 -16.48 -10.65 15.89
C THR A 189 -17.64 -11.61 16.17
N HIS A 190 -18.68 -11.17 16.90
CA HIS A 190 -19.87 -11.97 17.17
C HIS A 190 -20.91 -11.98 16.04
N LYS A 191 -20.76 -11.11 15.05
CA LYS A 191 -21.75 -10.92 13.97
C LYS A 191 -21.30 -11.47 12.62
N THR A 192 -20.03 -11.84 12.49
CA THR A 192 -19.39 -12.24 11.25
C THR A 192 -18.76 -13.63 11.36
N ARG A 193 -18.21 -14.15 10.28
CA ARG A 193 -17.40 -15.38 10.31
C ARG A 193 -16.08 -15.22 11.07
N GLY A 194 -15.71 -14.00 11.35
CA GLY A 194 -14.53 -13.62 12.12
C GLY A 194 -13.96 -12.30 11.64
N VAL A 195 -13.06 -11.77 12.46
CA VAL A 195 -12.30 -10.55 12.14
C VAL A 195 -10.81 -10.89 12.11
N ARG A 196 -10.09 -10.31 11.17
CA ARG A 196 -8.64 -10.40 11.08
C ARG A 196 -8.02 -9.04 11.39
N ARG A 197 -6.83 -9.07 11.94
CA ARG A 197 -5.97 -7.91 12.14
C ARG A 197 -4.59 -8.32 11.65
N GLY A 198 -4.38 -8.19 10.34
CA GLY A 198 -3.13 -8.60 9.70
C GLY A 198 -1.95 -7.72 10.11
N GLY A 199 -2.17 -6.42 10.22
CA GLY A 199 -1.17 -5.45 10.67
C GLY A 199 -0.32 -4.88 9.54
N ALA A 200 -0.79 -5.01 8.32
CA ALA A 200 -0.30 -4.37 7.11
C ALA A 200 -1.52 -3.89 6.32
N ALA A 201 -1.82 -2.61 6.38
CA ALA A 201 -3.09 -2.05 5.92
C ALA A 201 -3.32 -2.23 4.41
N ALA A 202 -2.27 -2.05 3.62
CA ALA A 202 -2.35 -2.24 2.17
C ALA A 202 -2.56 -3.71 1.78
N VAL A 203 -2.08 -4.65 2.61
CA VAL A 203 -2.25 -6.09 2.38
C VAL A 203 -3.61 -6.58 2.92
N ASP A 204 -4.10 -5.95 3.98
CA ASP A 204 -5.39 -6.26 4.61
C ASP A 204 -6.58 -5.86 3.70
N LEU A 205 -6.45 -4.81 2.87
CA LEU A 205 -7.48 -4.23 1.98
C LEU A 205 -7.49 -4.85 0.60
#